data_acaa3b3df8772a5383e78ca113784e65
#
_entry.id   acaa3b3df8772a5383e78ca113784e65
#
_cell.length_a   1.000
_cell.length_b   1.000
_cell.length_c   1.000
_cell.angle_alpha   90.00
_cell.angle_beta   90.00
_cell.angle_gamma   90.00
#
_symmetry.space_group_name_H-M   'P 1'
#
loop_
_entity.id
_entity.type
_entity.pdbx_description
1 polymer ?
#
loop_
_entity_poly.entity_id
_entity_poly.type
_entity_poly.pdbx_seq_one_letter_code
_entity_poly.pdbx_strand_id
1 'polypeptide(L)'
;MKSVVIIPSRMASTRLPGKPLMAIDGIPMIQRVWQQAIESNIGEVFVACSEIEVHDLIVSNGGKAIMTDPNLPSGTDRVHSAFLKINNNKDIDIIINLQGDMPLINPEHIFKVIDPIKRNFTIGTLATNLNDNELNNPNVTKVEVDFKKNEIAQALSFYREVTIENKNLYHHVGIYSYTPDSINTFINL
;
A
#
# COMPACT_ATOMS: atom_id res chain seq x y z
N MET A 1 -3.19 19.63 0.08
CA MET A 1 -3.41 18.41 -0.72
C MET A 1 -4.28 17.48 0.09
N LYS A 2 -5.38 17.05 -0.49
CA LYS A 2 -6.33 16.13 0.15
C LYS A 2 -5.95 14.71 -0.23
N SER A 3 -5.75 13.85 0.76
CA SER A 3 -5.36 12.45 0.55
C SER A 3 -6.42 11.47 1.04
N VAL A 4 -6.39 10.27 0.48
CA VAL A 4 -7.19 9.13 0.90
C VAL A 4 -6.30 7.90 1.04
N VAL A 5 -6.52 7.10 2.08
CA VAL A 5 -5.88 5.78 2.24
C VAL A 5 -6.88 4.72 1.82
N ILE A 6 -6.48 3.84 0.92
CA ILE A 6 -7.28 2.70 0.48
C ILE A 6 -6.48 1.42 0.74
N ILE A 7 -7.06 0.51 1.52
CA ILE A 7 -6.46 -0.75 1.93
C ILE A 7 -7.11 -1.88 1.13
N PRO A 8 -6.44 -2.46 0.11
CA PRO A 8 -6.99 -3.58 -0.63
C PRO A 8 -6.97 -4.85 0.22
N SER A 9 -8.08 -5.59 0.22
CA SER A 9 -8.25 -6.83 0.96
C SER A 9 -8.99 -7.87 0.12
N ARG A 10 -8.49 -9.13 0.14
CA ARG A 10 -9.17 -10.29 -0.45
C ARG A 10 -8.89 -11.55 0.37
N MET A 11 -9.91 -12.41 0.52
CA MET A 11 -9.77 -13.69 1.20
C MET A 11 -9.02 -14.73 0.35
N ALA A 12 -9.11 -14.63 -0.97
CA ALA A 12 -8.45 -15.52 -1.93
C ALA A 12 -6.94 -15.23 -1.99
N SER A 13 -6.21 -15.71 -1.00
CA SER A 13 -4.74 -15.74 -0.98
C SER A 13 -4.26 -17.18 -1.19
N THR A 14 -3.47 -17.43 -2.22
CA THR A 14 -2.93 -18.77 -2.53
C THR A 14 -2.04 -19.33 -1.42
N ARG A 15 -1.26 -18.48 -0.74
CA ARG A 15 -0.34 -18.85 0.33
C ARG A 15 -1.03 -19.00 1.69
N LEU A 16 -2.05 -18.20 1.98
CA LEU A 16 -2.73 -18.18 3.27
C LEU A 16 -4.18 -17.72 3.07
N PRO A 17 -5.12 -18.67 2.77
CA PRO A 17 -6.54 -18.37 2.64
C PRO A 17 -7.10 -17.75 3.91
N GLY A 18 -7.99 -16.75 3.78
CA GLY A 18 -8.58 -16.09 4.94
C GLY A 18 -7.65 -15.12 5.68
N LYS A 19 -6.45 -14.86 5.15
CA LYS A 19 -5.41 -14.02 5.77
C LYS A 19 -5.94 -12.72 6.40
N PRO A 20 -6.83 -11.92 5.76
CA PRO A 20 -7.32 -10.67 6.34
C PRO A 20 -8.03 -10.81 7.68
N LEU A 21 -8.73 -11.92 7.90
CA LEU A 21 -9.48 -12.18 9.13
C LEU A 21 -8.70 -12.99 10.17
N MET A 22 -7.47 -13.42 9.86
CA MET A 22 -6.63 -14.09 10.84
C MET A 22 -6.27 -13.15 11.98
N ALA A 23 -6.45 -13.65 13.20
CA ALA A 23 -6.17 -12.85 14.40
C ALA A 23 -4.66 -12.79 14.70
N ILE A 24 -4.18 -11.61 14.98
CA ILE A 24 -2.88 -11.34 15.58
C ILE A 24 -3.18 -10.75 16.96
N ASP A 25 -2.84 -11.47 18.04
CA ASP A 25 -3.20 -11.11 19.42
C ASP A 25 -4.69 -10.77 19.56
N GLY A 26 -5.57 -11.63 19.04
CA GLY A 26 -7.01 -11.51 19.15
C GLY A 26 -7.69 -10.46 18.24
N ILE A 27 -6.94 -9.70 17.45
CA ILE A 27 -7.47 -8.68 16.52
C ILE A 27 -7.20 -9.14 15.08
N PRO A 28 -8.22 -9.17 14.19
CA PRO A 28 -8.04 -9.48 12.77
C PRO A 28 -6.97 -8.61 12.11
N MET A 29 -6.13 -9.22 11.27
CA MET A 29 -5.01 -8.54 10.62
C MET A 29 -5.44 -7.27 9.87
N ILE A 30 -6.52 -7.34 9.09
CA ILE A 30 -7.03 -6.19 8.32
C ILE A 30 -7.49 -5.05 9.23
N GLN A 31 -8.06 -5.37 10.40
CA GLN A 31 -8.47 -4.38 11.39
C GLN A 31 -7.25 -3.66 11.98
N ARG A 32 -6.15 -4.36 12.24
CA ARG A 32 -4.89 -3.73 12.68
C ARG A 32 -4.33 -2.78 11.64
N VAL A 33 -4.28 -3.19 10.36
CA VAL A 33 -3.84 -2.32 9.28
C VAL A 33 -4.71 -1.06 9.18
N TRP A 34 -6.02 -1.24 9.26
CA TRP A 34 -6.97 -0.13 9.25
C TRP A 34 -6.76 0.82 10.45
N GLN A 35 -6.52 0.31 11.65
CA GLN A 35 -6.20 1.13 12.83
C GLN A 35 -4.94 1.95 12.63
N GLN A 36 -3.85 1.36 12.14
CA GLN A 36 -2.61 2.10 11.82
C GLN A 36 -2.85 3.21 10.77
N ALA A 37 -3.72 2.94 9.79
CA ALA A 37 -4.08 3.94 8.80
C ALA A 37 -4.87 5.11 9.41
N ILE A 38 -5.81 4.84 10.31
CA ILE A 38 -6.55 5.88 11.05
C ILE A 38 -5.60 6.72 11.92
N GLU A 39 -4.68 6.06 12.65
CA GLU A 39 -3.70 6.74 13.51
C GLU A 39 -2.75 7.67 12.73
N SER A 40 -2.50 7.41 11.45
CA SER A 40 -1.69 8.28 10.60
C SER A 40 -2.30 9.67 10.40
N ASN A 41 -3.60 9.81 10.56
CA ASN A 41 -4.38 11.05 10.40
C ASN A 41 -4.11 11.81 9.09
N ILE A 42 -3.76 11.08 8.02
CA ILE A 42 -3.36 11.68 6.74
C ILE A 42 -4.56 11.98 5.82
N GLY A 43 -5.71 11.37 6.08
CA GLY A 43 -6.93 11.53 5.30
C GLY A 43 -7.98 10.47 5.63
N GLU A 44 -9.05 10.42 4.85
CA GLU A 44 -10.05 9.36 5.00
C GLU A 44 -9.48 7.99 4.69
N VAL A 45 -9.93 6.96 5.42
CA VAL A 45 -9.47 5.59 5.26
C VAL A 45 -10.62 4.70 4.81
N PHE A 46 -10.40 3.94 3.74
CA PHE A 46 -11.33 2.95 3.20
C PHE A 46 -10.66 1.57 3.10
N VAL A 47 -11.40 0.52 3.42
CA VAL A 47 -10.99 -0.85 3.10
C VAL A 47 -11.74 -1.29 1.84
N ALA A 48 -10.99 -1.59 0.79
CA ALA A 48 -11.51 -2.11 -0.47
C ALA A 48 -11.51 -3.64 -0.42
N CYS A 49 -12.66 -4.27 -0.30
CA CYS A 49 -12.81 -5.72 -0.11
C CYS A 49 -13.73 -6.36 -1.15
N SER A 50 -13.64 -7.67 -1.30
CA SER A 50 -14.52 -8.48 -2.15
C SER A 50 -15.48 -9.36 -1.35
N GLU A 51 -15.24 -9.52 -0.05
CA GLU A 51 -16.01 -10.40 0.82
C GLU A 51 -16.77 -9.61 1.88
N ILE A 52 -18.02 -10.03 2.12
CA ILE A 52 -18.93 -9.36 3.05
C ILE A 52 -18.41 -9.40 4.50
N GLU A 53 -17.72 -10.46 4.87
CA GLU A 53 -17.18 -10.65 6.23
C GLU A 53 -16.13 -9.58 6.56
N VAL A 54 -15.30 -9.21 5.58
CA VAL A 54 -14.31 -8.13 5.74
C VAL A 54 -15.03 -6.77 5.79
N HIS A 55 -16.02 -6.57 4.92
CA HIS A 55 -16.83 -5.35 4.91
C HIS A 55 -17.49 -5.13 6.27
N ASP A 56 -18.22 -6.14 6.77
CA ASP A 56 -19.01 -6.02 8.01
C ASP A 56 -18.11 -5.87 9.24
N LEU A 57 -16.95 -6.53 9.26
CA LEU A 57 -15.94 -6.34 10.29
C LEU A 57 -15.51 -4.86 10.38
N ILE A 58 -15.19 -4.23 9.27
CA ILE A 58 -14.71 -2.85 9.26
C ILE A 58 -15.83 -1.89 9.62
N VAL A 59 -17.03 -2.06 9.05
CA VAL A 59 -18.18 -1.21 9.30
C VAL A 59 -18.66 -1.30 10.76
N SER A 60 -18.71 -2.51 11.34
CA SER A 60 -19.08 -2.71 12.75
C SER A 60 -18.10 -2.07 13.74
N ASN A 61 -16.84 -1.85 13.31
CA ASN A 61 -15.84 -1.10 14.08
C ASN A 61 -15.81 0.41 13.75
N GLY A 62 -16.82 0.93 13.03
CA GLY A 62 -16.92 2.35 12.67
C GLY A 62 -16.09 2.79 11.48
N GLY A 63 -15.48 1.85 10.76
CA GLY A 63 -14.70 2.12 9.55
C GLY A 63 -15.56 2.25 8.29
N LYS A 64 -14.91 2.62 7.19
CA LYS A 64 -15.52 2.70 5.86
C LYS A 64 -14.98 1.56 5.00
N ALA A 65 -15.88 0.77 4.41
CA ALA A 65 -15.53 -0.32 3.50
C ALA A 65 -16.25 -0.15 2.15
N ILE A 66 -15.58 -0.55 1.08
CA ILE A 66 -16.09 -0.47 -0.30
C ILE A 66 -15.98 -1.86 -0.93
N MET A 67 -17.13 -2.39 -1.34
CA MET A 67 -17.17 -3.65 -2.08
C MET A 67 -16.65 -3.46 -3.51
N THR A 68 -15.76 -4.36 -3.92
CA THR A 68 -15.11 -4.38 -5.25
C THR A 68 -15.26 -5.76 -5.89
N ASP A 69 -15.04 -5.85 -7.20
CA ASP A 69 -15.08 -7.13 -7.91
C ASP A 69 -14.02 -8.11 -7.34
N PRO A 70 -14.41 -9.35 -6.99
CA PRO A 70 -13.46 -10.37 -6.54
C PRO A 70 -12.41 -10.75 -7.59
N ASN A 71 -12.73 -10.60 -8.89
CA ASN A 71 -11.88 -10.99 -10.01
C ASN A 71 -10.83 -9.96 -10.41
N LEU A 72 -10.71 -8.83 -9.70
CA LEU A 72 -9.69 -7.83 -9.98
C LEU A 72 -8.28 -8.45 -9.85
N PRO A 73 -7.39 -8.20 -10.85
CA PRO A 73 -6.13 -8.92 -10.98
C PRO A 73 -5.13 -8.60 -9.86
N SER A 74 -5.11 -7.35 -9.38
CA SER A 74 -4.15 -6.91 -8.36
C SER A 74 -4.78 -6.07 -7.25
N GLY A 75 -3.98 -5.83 -6.18
CA GLY A 75 -4.34 -4.88 -5.11
C GLY A 75 -4.48 -3.45 -5.65
N THR A 76 -3.68 -3.05 -6.61
CA THR A 76 -3.75 -1.70 -7.21
C THR A 76 -5.02 -1.50 -8.02
N ASP A 77 -5.44 -2.51 -8.79
CA ASP A 77 -6.75 -2.49 -9.49
C ASP A 77 -7.91 -2.34 -8.51
N ARG A 78 -7.82 -3.03 -7.36
CA ARG A 78 -8.82 -2.94 -6.30
C ARG A 78 -8.87 -1.54 -5.67
N VAL A 79 -7.70 -0.95 -5.40
CA VAL A 79 -7.59 0.43 -4.91
C VAL A 79 -8.21 1.41 -5.90
N HIS A 80 -7.89 1.29 -7.18
CA HIS A 80 -8.45 2.13 -8.22
C HIS A 80 -9.97 1.96 -8.34
N SER A 81 -10.47 0.72 -8.38
CA SER A 81 -11.91 0.43 -8.42
C SER A 81 -12.66 1.04 -7.22
N ALA A 82 -12.07 0.98 -6.03
CA ALA A 82 -12.65 1.60 -4.83
C ALA A 82 -12.60 3.13 -4.91
N PHE A 83 -11.47 3.71 -5.37
CA PHE A 83 -11.31 5.15 -5.53
C PHE A 83 -12.40 5.76 -6.42
N LEU A 84 -12.74 5.10 -7.53
CA LEU A 84 -13.81 5.56 -8.43
C LEU A 84 -15.21 5.57 -7.78
N LYS A 85 -15.41 4.80 -6.71
CA LYS A 85 -16.68 4.74 -5.96
C LYS A 85 -16.77 5.74 -4.80
N ILE A 86 -15.67 6.42 -4.47
CA ILE A 86 -15.65 7.43 -3.42
C ILE A 86 -16.38 8.68 -3.89
N ASN A 87 -17.34 9.17 -3.12
CA ASN A 87 -18.00 10.45 -3.38
C ASN A 87 -16.96 11.58 -3.33
N ASN A 88 -17.06 12.53 -4.30
CA ASN A 88 -16.13 13.66 -4.43
C ASN A 88 -14.66 13.23 -4.63
N ASN A 89 -14.42 12.10 -5.31
CA ASN A 89 -13.06 11.63 -5.62
C ASN A 89 -12.25 12.66 -6.44
N LYS A 90 -12.93 13.55 -7.18
CA LYS A 90 -12.29 14.64 -7.93
C LYS A 90 -11.56 15.68 -7.05
N ASP A 91 -11.89 15.75 -5.76
CA ASP A 91 -11.24 16.64 -4.81
C ASP A 91 -10.01 15.99 -4.14
N ILE A 92 -9.70 14.75 -4.50
CA ILE A 92 -8.57 14.00 -3.91
C ILE A 92 -7.34 14.20 -4.78
N ASP A 93 -6.28 14.69 -4.18
CA ASP A 93 -4.98 14.92 -4.83
C ASP A 93 -4.08 13.69 -4.77
N ILE A 94 -4.20 12.89 -3.70
CA ILE A 94 -3.28 11.76 -3.42
C ILE A 94 -4.07 10.52 -2.99
N ILE A 95 -3.77 9.39 -3.64
CA ILE A 95 -4.29 8.07 -3.29
C ILE A 95 -3.16 7.26 -2.68
N ILE A 96 -3.32 6.80 -1.44
CA ILE A 96 -2.37 5.94 -0.75
C ILE A 96 -2.89 4.50 -0.81
N ASN A 97 -2.11 3.62 -1.45
CA ASN A 97 -2.35 2.19 -1.49
C ASN A 97 -1.55 1.53 -0.36
N LEU A 98 -2.20 1.29 0.78
CA LEU A 98 -1.62 0.59 1.92
C LEU A 98 -2.00 -0.89 1.86
N GLN A 99 -1.01 -1.77 1.69
CA GLN A 99 -1.27 -3.20 1.57
C GLN A 99 -1.91 -3.77 2.85
N GLY A 100 -2.98 -4.56 2.68
CA GLY A 100 -3.75 -5.15 3.79
C GLY A 100 -3.01 -6.21 4.63
N ASP A 101 -1.72 -6.43 4.38
CA ASP A 101 -0.88 -7.36 5.12
C ASP A 101 0.30 -6.69 5.85
N MET A 102 0.15 -5.41 6.17
CA MET A 102 1.14 -4.62 6.92
C MET A 102 0.63 -4.22 8.32
N PRO A 103 0.30 -5.18 9.22
CA PRO A 103 -0.36 -4.91 10.51
C PRO A 103 0.51 -4.15 11.51
N LEU A 104 1.82 -4.07 11.29
CA LEU A 104 2.80 -3.40 12.15
C LEU A 104 3.40 -2.15 11.49
N ILE A 105 2.81 -1.65 10.41
CA ILE A 105 3.31 -0.42 9.79
C ILE A 105 3.20 0.75 10.76
N ASN A 106 4.26 1.52 10.88
CA ASN A 106 4.21 2.73 11.69
C ASN A 106 3.36 3.80 10.98
N PRO A 107 2.39 4.46 11.66
CA PRO A 107 1.60 5.55 11.09
C PRO A 107 2.43 6.67 10.44
N GLU A 108 3.61 6.98 10.99
CA GLU A 108 4.53 7.96 10.39
C GLU A 108 5.00 7.56 8.98
N HIS A 109 5.16 6.25 8.72
CA HIS A 109 5.55 5.78 7.39
C HIS A 109 4.41 5.98 6.39
N ILE A 110 3.14 5.80 6.82
CA ILE A 110 1.98 6.09 5.99
C ILE A 110 1.93 7.59 5.65
N PHE A 111 2.31 8.44 6.60
CA PHE A 111 2.40 9.88 6.36
C PHE A 111 3.55 10.23 5.39
N LYS A 112 4.72 9.61 5.53
CA LYS A 112 5.91 9.91 4.70
C LYS A 112 5.77 9.48 3.24
N VAL A 113 4.91 8.51 2.92
CA VAL A 113 4.78 7.99 1.54
C VAL A 113 4.31 9.06 0.54
N ILE A 114 3.69 10.15 1.00
CA ILE A 114 3.23 11.24 0.13
C ILE A 114 4.32 12.29 -0.20
N ASP A 115 5.46 12.25 0.47
CA ASP A 115 6.50 13.26 0.29
C ASP A 115 7.06 13.32 -1.14
N PRO A 116 7.20 12.20 -1.89
CA PRO A 116 7.53 12.28 -3.31
C PRO A 116 6.50 13.08 -4.12
N ILE A 117 5.19 12.90 -3.86
CA ILE A 117 4.13 13.64 -4.58
C ILE A 117 4.24 15.14 -4.29
N LYS A 118 4.52 15.54 -3.04
CA LYS A 118 4.77 16.94 -2.67
C LYS A 118 5.97 17.56 -3.41
N ARG A 119 6.88 16.73 -3.93
CA ARG A 119 8.04 17.14 -4.75
C ARG A 119 7.82 16.89 -6.25
N ASN A 120 6.57 16.87 -6.70
CA ASN A 120 6.15 16.75 -8.10
C ASN A 120 6.47 15.38 -8.76
N PHE A 121 6.73 14.33 -7.99
CA PHE A 121 6.66 12.98 -8.52
C PHE A 121 5.18 12.55 -8.63
N THR A 122 4.87 11.65 -9.52
CA THR A 122 3.49 11.18 -9.74
C THR A 122 3.19 9.88 -8.98
N ILE A 123 4.23 9.13 -8.61
CA ILE A 123 4.17 7.90 -7.81
C ILE A 123 5.24 7.98 -6.73
N GLY A 124 4.87 7.64 -5.49
CA GLY A 124 5.78 7.50 -4.36
C GLY A 124 5.72 6.11 -3.76
N THR A 125 6.83 5.66 -3.18
CA THR A 125 6.92 4.45 -2.37
C THR A 125 7.99 4.63 -1.30
N LEU A 126 8.18 3.65 -0.42
CA LEU A 126 9.17 3.72 0.65
C LEU A 126 10.25 2.64 0.47
N ALA A 127 11.42 2.96 0.98
CA ALA A 127 12.53 2.03 1.09
C ALA A 127 13.19 2.15 2.47
N THR A 128 13.78 1.05 2.95
CA THR A 128 14.56 1.02 4.18
C THR A 128 15.87 0.27 3.94
N ASN A 129 16.78 0.32 4.91
CA ASN A 129 18.05 -0.40 4.80
C ASN A 129 17.79 -1.90 4.60
N LEU A 130 18.54 -2.48 3.70
CA LEU A 130 18.54 -3.91 3.43
C LEU A 130 19.46 -4.62 4.44
N ASN A 131 18.97 -5.68 5.06
CA ASN A 131 19.79 -6.53 5.92
C ASN A 131 20.49 -7.62 5.10
N ASP A 132 21.63 -8.11 5.53
CA ASP A 132 22.43 -9.10 4.80
C ASP A 132 21.66 -10.38 4.43
N ASN A 133 20.78 -10.85 5.31
CA ASN A 133 19.92 -12.03 5.07
C ASN A 133 18.77 -11.77 4.09
N GLU A 134 18.46 -10.53 3.77
CA GLU A 134 17.39 -10.15 2.83
C GLU A 134 17.88 -10.08 1.39
N LEU A 135 19.18 -9.86 1.17
CA LEU A 135 19.76 -9.70 -0.17
C LEU A 135 19.41 -10.88 -1.09
N ASN A 136 19.58 -12.10 -0.59
CA ASN A 136 19.32 -13.33 -1.34
C ASN A 136 17.92 -13.91 -1.12
N ASN A 137 17.05 -13.23 -0.37
CA ASN A 137 15.69 -13.70 -0.13
C ASN A 137 14.74 -13.26 -1.26
N PRO A 138 14.20 -14.17 -2.09
CA PRO A 138 13.32 -13.82 -3.21
C PRO A 138 11.94 -13.31 -2.77
N ASN A 139 11.58 -13.46 -1.49
CA ASN A 139 10.34 -12.90 -0.93
C ASN A 139 10.48 -11.42 -0.58
N VAL A 140 11.70 -10.92 -0.45
CA VAL A 140 12.00 -9.49 -0.23
C VAL A 140 12.25 -8.83 -1.58
N THR A 141 11.46 -7.82 -1.91
CA THR A 141 11.71 -6.98 -3.08
C THR A 141 12.79 -5.95 -2.73
N LYS A 142 13.84 -5.90 -3.54
CA LYS A 142 14.89 -4.89 -3.44
C LYS A 142 14.61 -3.77 -4.42
N VAL A 143 14.92 -2.55 -4.06
CA VAL A 143 14.86 -1.39 -4.95
C VAL A 143 16.24 -0.76 -5.06
N GLU A 144 16.64 -0.46 -6.28
CA GLU A 144 17.87 0.25 -6.56
C GLU A 144 17.60 1.75 -6.59
N VAL A 145 18.27 2.50 -5.69
CA VAL A 145 18.10 3.93 -5.54
C VAL A 145 19.46 4.57 -5.21
N ASP A 146 19.75 5.72 -5.83
CA ASP A 146 20.88 6.56 -5.46
C ASP A 146 20.38 7.77 -4.66
N PHE A 147 20.30 7.64 -3.35
CA PHE A 147 19.83 8.71 -2.47
C PHE A 147 20.80 9.89 -2.35
N LYS A 148 22.07 9.78 -2.74
CA LYS A 148 23.11 10.84 -2.66
C LYS A 148 23.02 11.62 -1.33
N LYS A 149 22.42 12.84 -1.42
CA LYS A 149 22.23 13.75 -0.27
C LYS A 149 20.75 13.99 0.08
N ASN A 150 19.83 13.36 -0.63
CA ASN A 150 18.39 13.56 -0.48
C ASN A 150 17.73 12.28 0.04
N GLU A 151 16.75 12.41 0.93
CA GLU A 151 15.93 11.31 1.40
C GLU A 151 14.89 10.84 0.35
N ILE A 152 14.73 11.57 -0.76
CA ILE A 152 13.83 11.25 -1.87
C ILE A 152 14.63 11.23 -3.16
N ALA A 153 14.56 10.12 -3.87
CA ALA A 153 15.21 9.92 -5.16
C ALA A 153 14.37 9.02 -6.05
N GLN A 154 14.67 9.01 -7.33
CA GLN A 154 14.01 8.12 -8.29
C GLN A 154 14.48 6.67 -8.11
N ALA A 155 13.54 5.73 -8.02
CA ALA A 155 13.83 4.31 -8.10
C ALA A 155 14.31 3.98 -9.53
N LEU A 156 15.43 3.29 -9.63
CA LEU A 156 16.04 2.92 -10.91
C LEU A 156 15.51 1.56 -11.37
N SER A 157 15.39 0.60 -10.46
CA SER A 157 14.90 -0.74 -10.77
C SER A 157 14.42 -1.47 -9.51
N PHE A 158 13.63 -2.54 -9.69
CA PHE A 158 13.16 -3.43 -8.63
C PHE A 158 13.58 -4.86 -8.92
N TYR A 159 14.05 -5.59 -7.88
CA TYR A 159 14.58 -6.94 -8.01
C TYR A 159 14.00 -7.87 -6.95
N ARG A 160 13.65 -9.09 -7.32
CA ARG A 160 13.44 -10.18 -6.37
C ARG A 160 14.71 -10.99 -6.17
N GLU A 161 15.45 -11.22 -7.23
CA GLU A 161 16.74 -11.88 -7.24
C GLU A 161 17.81 -10.90 -7.71
N VAL A 162 18.94 -10.86 -7.03
CA VAL A 162 20.04 -9.94 -7.34
C VAL A 162 21.17 -10.77 -7.94
N THR A 163 21.49 -10.53 -9.21
CA THR A 163 22.55 -11.21 -9.95
C THR A 163 23.80 -10.36 -10.15
N ILE A 164 23.78 -9.09 -9.71
CA ILE A 164 24.85 -8.12 -9.97
C ILE A 164 25.33 -7.54 -8.65
N GLU A 165 26.65 -7.62 -8.42
CA GLU A 165 27.34 -6.99 -7.29
C GLU A 165 27.43 -5.45 -7.48
N ASN A 166 27.50 -4.71 -6.37
CA ASN A 166 27.71 -3.24 -6.31
C ASN A 166 26.52 -2.33 -6.73
N LYS A 167 25.30 -2.68 -6.34
CA LYS A 167 24.15 -1.77 -6.46
C LYS A 167 23.80 -1.14 -5.10
N ASN A 168 23.34 0.10 -5.13
CA ASN A 168 22.72 0.75 -3.97
C ASN A 168 21.32 0.18 -3.77
N LEU A 169 21.23 -0.97 -3.11
CA LEU A 169 20.00 -1.70 -2.89
C LEU A 169 19.43 -1.43 -1.51
N TYR A 170 18.12 -1.26 -1.48
CA TYR A 170 17.31 -1.07 -0.27
C TYR A 170 16.17 -2.07 -0.25
N HIS A 171 15.64 -2.37 0.93
CA HIS A 171 14.41 -3.14 1.08
C HIS A 171 13.23 -2.25 0.67
N HIS A 172 12.51 -2.64 -0.37
CA HIS A 172 11.31 -1.96 -0.82
C HIS A 172 10.12 -2.24 0.11
N VAL A 173 9.51 -1.21 0.65
CA VAL A 173 8.31 -1.31 1.49
C VAL A 173 7.07 -1.10 0.61
N GLY A 174 6.21 -2.11 0.55
CA GLY A 174 5.09 -2.22 -0.39
C GLY A 174 3.90 -1.27 -0.12
N ILE A 175 4.15 -0.03 0.27
CA ILE A 175 3.15 1.03 0.33
C ILE A 175 3.42 2.03 -0.80
N TYR A 176 2.35 2.57 -1.39
CA TYR A 176 2.48 3.49 -2.53
C TYR A 176 1.57 4.71 -2.37
N SER A 177 2.01 5.83 -2.91
CA SER A 177 1.16 6.99 -3.17
C SER A 177 1.10 7.27 -4.67
N TYR A 178 -0.06 7.70 -5.14
CA TYR A 178 -0.34 8.01 -6.53
C TYR A 178 -1.04 9.36 -6.64
N THR A 179 -0.80 10.09 -7.73
CA THR A 179 -1.78 11.07 -8.21
C THR A 179 -2.94 10.32 -8.89
N PRO A 180 -4.17 10.90 -8.98
CA PRO A 180 -5.28 10.25 -9.69
C PRO A 180 -4.94 9.85 -11.13
N ASP A 181 -4.22 10.70 -11.85
CA ASP A 181 -3.81 10.41 -13.23
C ASP A 181 -2.80 9.26 -13.31
N SER A 182 -1.87 9.21 -12.36
CA SER A 182 -0.84 8.17 -12.37
C SER A 182 -1.38 6.78 -12.06
N ILE A 183 -2.35 6.64 -11.15
CA ILE A 183 -2.97 5.34 -10.89
C ILE A 183 -3.82 4.90 -12.09
N ASN A 184 -4.54 5.82 -12.75
CA ASN A 184 -5.27 5.53 -14.00
C ASN A 184 -4.33 5.03 -15.10
N THR A 185 -3.15 5.64 -15.25
CA THR A 185 -2.15 5.20 -16.22
C THR A 185 -1.60 3.82 -15.85
N PHE A 186 -1.25 3.63 -14.57
CA PHE A 186 -0.61 2.41 -14.08
C PHE A 186 -1.46 1.14 -14.31
N ILE A 187 -2.78 1.20 -14.10
CA ILE A 187 -3.65 0.03 -14.27
C ILE A 187 -3.91 -0.34 -15.75
N ASN A 188 -3.53 0.53 -16.69
CA ASN A 188 -3.69 0.31 -18.14
C ASN A 188 -2.38 -0.13 -18.82
N LEU A 189 -1.30 -0.38 -18.05
CA LEU A 189 -0.04 -0.95 -18.53
C LEU A 189 -0.09 -2.48 -18.56
#